data_b2f79adebd62b60eef2c71ccd14515cb
#
_entry.id   b2f79adebd62b60eef2c71ccd14515cb
#
_cell.length_a   1.000
_cell.length_b   1.000
_cell.length_c   1.000
_cell.angle_alpha   90.00
_cell.angle_beta   90.00
_cell.angle_gamma   90.00
#
_symmetry.space_group_name_H-M   'P 1'
#
loop_
_entity.id
_entity.type
_entity.pdbx_description
1 polymer ?
#
loop_
_entity_poly.entity_id
_entity_poly.type
_entity_poly.pdbx_seq_one_letter_code
_entity_poly.pdbx_strand_id
1 'polypeptide(L)'
;MDDLTGFQRDILYIAAGLDEPHGLAIKDELEKYYESEIQHGRLYPNLDTLVEKGFIDKGEIDKRTNSYILTDEGYEVLERRNKWETQYIEA
;
A
#
# COMPACT_ATOMS: atom_id res chain seq x y z
N MET A 1 13.86 10.13 -6.14
CA MET A 1 12.81 9.79 -5.19
C MET A 1 11.59 9.26 -5.92
N ASP A 2 10.90 8.29 -5.33
CA ASP A 2 9.75 7.67 -5.97
C ASP A 2 8.56 8.64 -6.01
N ASP A 3 7.92 8.75 -7.17
CA ASP A 3 6.78 9.65 -7.37
C ASP A 3 5.49 9.02 -6.80
N LEU A 4 5.45 8.88 -5.50
CA LEU A 4 4.28 8.33 -4.82
C LEU A 4 3.50 9.43 -4.11
N THR A 5 2.18 9.34 -4.21
CA THR A 5 1.30 10.18 -3.40
C THR A 5 1.29 9.66 -1.96
N GLY A 6 0.84 10.49 -1.02
CA GLY A 6 0.67 10.05 0.37
C GLY A 6 -0.26 8.84 0.48
N PHE A 7 -1.34 8.86 -0.29
CA PHE A 7 -2.30 7.76 -0.32
C PHE A 7 -1.64 6.44 -0.78
N GLN A 8 -0.80 6.51 -1.80
CA GLN A 8 -0.08 5.35 -2.32
C GLN A 8 0.92 4.81 -1.29
N ARG A 9 1.64 5.70 -0.61
CA ARG A 9 2.56 5.28 0.46
C ARG A 9 1.80 4.60 1.62
N ASP A 10 0.65 5.14 1.98
CA ASP A 10 -0.16 4.53 3.03
C ASP A 10 -0.61 3.12 2.65
N ILE A 11 -0.97 2.91 1.39
CA ILE A 11 -1.29 1.58 0.88
C ILE A 11 -0.09 0.64 1.05
N LEU A 12 1.11 1.08 0.71
CA LEU A 12 2.31 0.25 0.85
C LEU A 12 2.59 -0.12 2.30
N TYR A 13 2.44 0.84 3.23
CA TYR A 13 2.61 0.54 4.66
C TYR A 13 1.61 -0.49 5.16
N ILE A 14 0.36 -0.35 4.75
CA ILE A 14 -0.68 -1.30 5.13
C ILE A 14 -0.37 -2.69 4.55
N ALA A 15 0.03 -2.76 3.29
CA ALA A 15 0.39 -4.02 2.65
C ALA A 15 1.57 -4.69 3.37
N ALA A 16 2.52 -3.89 3.87
CA ALA A 16 3.66 -4.41 4.63
C ALA A 16 3.23 -5.03 5.95
N GLY A 17 2.20 -4.47 6.57
CA GLY A 17 1.75 -4.90 7.90
C GLY A 17 0.72 -6.02 7.90
N LEU A 18 0.11 -6.31 6.76
CA LEU A 18 -0.89 -7.37 6.64
C LEU A 18 -0.30 -8.59 5.93
N ASP A 19 -0.82 -9.77 6.27
CA ASP A 19 -0.39 -11.01 5.63
C ASP A 19 -1.27 -11.29 4.41
N GLU A 20 -0.66 -11.26 3.23
CA GLU A 20 -1.33 -11.46 1.93
C GLU A 20 -2.69 -10.75 1.83
N PRO A 21 -2.73 -9.42 2.01
CA PRO A 21 -4.01 -8.72 2.06
C PRO A 21 -4.73 -8.71 0.72
N HIS A 22 -6.05 -8.86 0.76
CA HIS A 22 -6.90 -8.57 -0.39
C HIS A 22 -7.30 -7.09 -0.37
N GLY A 23 -7.90 -6.62 -1.47
CA GLY A 23 -8.23 -5.20 -1.61
C GLY A 23 -9.13 -4.65 -0.50
N LEU A 24 -10.14 -5.42 -0.08
CA LEU A 24 -11.05 -4.98 0.98
C LEU A 24 -10.37 -4.86 2.33
N ALA A 25 -9.39 -5.70 2.63
CA ALA A 25 -8.63 -5.59 3.88
C ALA A 25 -7.82 -4.31 3.90
N ILE A 26 -7.20 -3.95 2.77
CA ILE A 26 -6.46 -2.69 2.64
C ILE A 26 -7.43 -1.51 2.78
N LYS A 27 -8.59 -1.59 2.13
CA LYS A 27 -9.61 -0.55 2.22
C LYS A 27 -10.05 -0.31 3.67
N ASP A 28 -10.31 -1.39 4.41
CA ASP A 28 -10.74 -1.29 5.80
C ASP A 28 -9.70 -0.59 6.68
N GLU A 29 -8.42 -0.90 6.50
CA GLU A 29 -7.34 -0.25 7.25
C GLU A 29 -7.21 1.23 6.89
N LEU A 30 -7.35 1.57 5.61
CA LEU A 30 -7.32 2.97 5.17
C LEU A 30 -8.49 3.75 5.78
N GLU A 31 -9.67 3.15 5.79
CA GLU A 31 -10.85 3.81 6.36
C GLU A 31 -10.71 4.07 7.86
N LYS A 32 -10.10 3.14 8.58
CA LYS A 32 -9.80 3.35 10.00
C LYS A 32 -8.86 4.52 10.22
N TYR A 33 -7.82 4.60 9.40
CA TYR A 33 -6.81 5.65 9.55
C TYR A 33 -7.33 7.03 9.15
N TYR A 34 -8.04 7.10 8.03
CA TYR A 34 -8.57 8.38 7.53
C TYR A 34 -9.89 8.77 8.19
N GLU A 35 -10.52 7.84 8.90
CA GLU A 35 -11.82 8.03 9.53
C GLU A 35 -12.88 8.49 8.53
N SER A 36 -12.81 7.93 7.32
CA SER A 36 -13.75 8.24 6.24
C SER A 36 -13.81 7.09 5.26
N GLU A 37 -14.89 7.04 4.49
CA GLU A 37 -15.08 6.02 3.47
C GLU A 37 -14.10 6.20 2.31
N ILE A 38 -13.52 5.09 1.85
CA ILE A 38 -12.63 5.08 0.69
C ILE A 38 -13.37 4.45 -0.47
N GLN A 39 -13.52 5.20 -1.56
CA GLN A 39 -14.22 4.72 -2.75
C GLN A 39 -13.39 3.69 -3.52
N HIS A 40 -14.06 2.69 -4.09
CA HIS A 40 -13.40 1.70 -4.95
C HIS A 40 -12.67 2.36 -6.11
N GLY A 41 -13.26 3.41 -6.68
CA GLY A 41 -12.66 4.16 -7.80
C GLY A 41 -11.39 4.91 -7.43
N ARG A 42 -11.14 5.10 -6.14
CA ARG A 42 -9.88 5.67 -5.66
C ARG A 42 -8.86 4.57 -5.31
N LEU A 43 -9.33 3.50 -4.70
CA LEU A 43 -8.45 2.43 -4.22
C LEU A 43 -7.83 1.61 -5.36
N TYR A 44 -8.67 1.02 -6.22
CA TYR A 44 -8.18 0.04 -7.18
C TYR A 44 -7.28 0.63 -8.27
N PRO A 45 -7.55 1.82 -8.83
CA PRO A 45 -6.58 2.43 -9.75
C PRO A 45 -5.23 2.70 -9.10
N ASN A 46 -5.21 3.06 -7.82
CA ASN A 46 -3.95 3.28 -7.10
C ASN A 46 -3.22 1.96 -6.83
N LEU A 47 -3.95 0.89 -6.51
CA LEU A 47 -3.35 -0.43 -6.40
C LEU A 47 -2.73 -0.86 -7.73
N ASP A 48 -3.45 -0.66 -8.84
CA ASP A 48 -2.94 -1.00 -10.17
C ASP A 48 -1.67 -0.21 -10.52
N THR A 49 -1.63 1.07 -10.16
CA THR A 49 -0.44 1.90 -10.36
C THR A 49 0.75 1.34 -9.58
N LEU A 50 0.54 0.91 -8.35
CA LEU A 50 1.60 0.34 -7.51
C LEU A 50 2.09 -1.00 -8.06
N VAL A 51 1.20 -1.78 -8.63
CA VAL A 51 1.57 -3.04 -9.31
C VAL A 51 2.43 -2.71 -10.54
N GLU A 52 2.03 -1.74 -11.36
CA GLU A 52 2.81 -1.33 -12.52
C GLU A 52 4.19 -0.82 -12.16
N LYS A 53 4.31 -0.13 -11.04
CA LYS A 53 5.60 0.40 -10.57
C LYS A 53 6.50 -0.70 -9.97
N GLY A 54 5.96 -1.90 -9.78
CA GLY A 54 6.73 -3.01 -9.23
C GLY A 54 6.83 -3.03 -7.71
N PHE A 55 6.02 -2.23 -7.02
CA PHE A 55 6.05 -2.16 -5.56
C PHE A 55 5.08 -3.14 -4.89
N ILE A 56 4.11 -3.61 -5.65
CA ILE A 56 3.13 -4.61 -5.20
C ILE A 56 3.04 -5.71 -6.25
N ASP A 57 2.99 -6.96 -5.79
CA ASP A 57 2.67 -8.11 -6.63
C ASP A 57 1.19 -8.43 -6.44
N LYS A 58 0.45 -8.48 -7.54
CA LYS A 58 -0.93 -8.87 -7.54
C LYS A 58 -1.02 -10.37 -7.77
N GLY A 59 -1.58 -11.08 -6.81
CA GLY A 59 -1.81 -12.52 -6.90
C GLY A 59 -3.29 -12.85 -6.88
N GLU A 60 -3.60 -14.12 -6.99
CA GLU A 60 -4.98 -14.60 -6.94
C GLU A 60 -5.14 -15.49 -5.71
N ILE A 61 -6.08 -15.13 -4.82
CA ILE A 61 -6.41 -15.94 -3.66
C ILE A 61 -7.46 -16.97 -4.06
N ASP A 62 -8.48 -16.52 -4.80
CA ASP A 62 -9.50 -17.37 -5.40
C ASP A 62 -10.01 -16.68 -6.68
N LYS A 63 -11.02 -17.24 -7.33
CA LYS A 63 -11.51 -16.74 -8.61
C LYS A 63 -11.97 -15.28 -8.61
N ARG A 64 -12.29 -14.72 -7.46
CA ARG A 64 -12.86 -13.38 -7.34
C ARG A 64 -12.03 -12.45 -6.47
N THR A 65 -10.99 -12.98 -5.85
CA THR A 65 -10.23 -12.22 -4.84
C THR A 65 -8.75 -12.22 -5.19
N ASN A 66 -8.19 -11.02 -5.29
CA ASN A 66 -6.76 -10.83 -5.53
C ASN A 66 -6.04 -10.45 -4.24
N SER A 67 -4.81 -10.92 -4.10
CA SER A 67 -3.91 -10.45 -3.05
C SER A 67 -3.03 -9.34 -3.59
N TYR A 68 -2.57 -8.48 -2.69
CA TYR A 68 -1.68 -7.36 -3.03
C TYR A 68 -0.52 -7.38 -2.05
N ILE A 69 0.57 -8.02 -2.46
CA ILE A 69 1.72 -8.30 -1.60
C ILE A 69 2.84 -7.32 -1.89
N LEU A 70 3.41 -6.72 -0.86
CA LEU A 70 4.53 -5.80 -1.01
C LEU A 70 5.75 -6.55 -1.54
N THR A 71 6.37 -6.00 -2.58
CA THR A 71 7.60 -6.55 -3.16
C THR A 71 8.83 -6.08 -2.38
N ASP A 72 9.99 -6.66 -2.68
CA ASP A 72 11.27 -6.19 -2.10
C ASP A 72 11.51 -4.73 -2.46
N GLU A 73 11.21 -4.34 -3.70
CA GLU A 73 11.31 -2.93 -4.14
C GLU A 73 10.38 -2.04 -3.34
N GLY A 74 9.17 -2.52 -3.04
CA GLY A 74 8.22 -1.80 -2.19
C GLY A 74 8.75 -1.59 -0.79
N TYR A 75 9.38 -2.63 -0.21
CA TYR A 75 10.03 -2.49 1.10
C TYR A 75 11.14 -1.47 1.08
N GLU A 76 11.96 -1.44 0.04
CA GLU A 76 13.04 -0.47 -0.10
C GLU A 76 12.52 0.96 -0.11
N VAL A 77 11.42 1.19 -0.82
CA VAL A 77 10.76 2.51 -0.86
C VAL A 77 10.35 2.94 0.55
N LEU A 78 9.72 2.03 1.29
CA LEU A 78 9.27 2.33 2.65
C LEU A 78 10.43 2.54 3.61
N GLU A 79 11.50 1.76 3.49
CA GLU A 79 12.69 1.94 4.32
C GLU A 79 13.34 3.30 4.09
N ARG A 80 13.47 3.71 2.82
CA ARG A 80 14.02 5.02 2.49
C ARG A 80 13.15 6.15 3.05
N ARG A 81 11.84 6.01 2.93
CA ARG A 81 10.90 6.99 3.46
C ARG A 81 11.00 7.06 4.98
N ASN A 82 11.05 5.93 5.65
CA ASN A 82 11.14 5.86 7.09
C ASN A 82 12.43 6.51 7.61
N LYS A 83 13.55 6.25 6.95
CA LYS A 83 14.83 6.88 7.31
C LYS A 83 14.78 8.40 7.14
N TRP A 84 14.15 8.86 6.08
CA TRP A 84 13.98 10.28 5.83
C TRP A 84 13.14 10.92 6.93
N GLU A 85 12.03 10.29 7.29
CA GLU A 85 11.13 10.81 8.32
C GLU A 85 11.78 10.86 9.70
N THR A 86 12.55 9.85 10.05
CA THR A 86 13.19 9.78 11.37
C THR A 86 14.27 10.84 11.56
N GLN A 87 14.77 11.46 10.51
CA GLN A 87 15.67 12.60 10.62
C GLN A 87 14.98 13.81 11.26
N TYR A 88 13.67 13.89 11.14
CA TYR A 88 12.90 15.04 11.61
C TYR A 88 12.09 14.73 12.86
N ILE A 89 11.70 13.48 13.04
CA ILE A 89 10.91 13.03 14.20
C ILE A 89 11.59 11.79 14.76
N GLU A 90 12.04 11.87 16.01
CA GLU A 90 12.59 10.71 16.68
C GLU A 90 11.46 9.78 17.09
N ALA A 91 11.60 8.53 16.70
CA ALA A 91 10.62 7.51 17.04
C ALA A 91 10.89 6.92 18.40
#